data_145f206d0c885534444184957bb2c6eb
#
_entry.id   145f206d0c885534444184957bb2c6eb
#
_cell.length_a   1.000
_cell.length_b   1.000
_cell.length_c   1.000
_cell.angle_alpha   90.00
_cell.angle_beta   90.00
_cell.angle_gamma   90.00
#
_symmetry.space_group_name_H-M   'P 1'
#
loop_
_entity.id
_entity.type
_entity.pdbx_description
1 polymer ?
#
loop_
_entity_poly.entity_id
_entity_poly.type
_entity_poly.pdbx_seq_one_letter_code
_entity_poly.pdbx_strand_id
1 'polypeptide(L)'
;MYYMIALFMAVNVFSHIPNMEKMEAKAAEAKNYCVECDMNTKFCILVDYSLHSGVDRLFVWSFEKNCVIDEYPVAHGRGKSKHLYDRPRFSNVPNSYLSSLGMCRIAERYEGKYGISYRLDGLEKSNSNVRERDIVIHSFNDMPDTEIYPDYCPRSRGCVMVSENNMARLDDLLKDEQNVLLYIYK
;
A
#
# COMPACT_ATOMS: atom_id res chain seq x y z
N MET A 1 30.62 -41.22 12.75
CA MET A 1 29.25 -40.94 12.26
C MET A 1 29.00 -39.45 12.44
N TYR A 2 29.28 -38.65 11.39
CA TYR A 2 29.15 -37.18 11.45
C TYR A 2 27.75 -36.80 11.02
N TYR A 3 26.97 -36.22 11.92
CA TYR A 3 25.69 -35.62 11.57
C TYR A 3 25.94 -34.25 10.92
N MET A 4 25.72 -34.14 9.62
CA MET A 4 25.59 -32.86 8.92
C MET A 4 24.29 -32.21 9.35
N ILE A 5 24.33 -31.19 10.18
CA ILE A 5 23.20 -30.30 10.44
C ILE A 5 23.10 -29.36 9.23
N ALA A 6 22.15 -29.65 8.35
CA ALA A 6 21.78 -28.74 7.29
C ALA A 6 21.05 -27.52 7.89
N LEU A 7 21.78 -26.40 7.99
CA LEU A 7 21.20 -25.12 8.39
C LEU A 7 20.38 -24.59 7.23
N PHE A 8 19.06 -24.83 7.23
CA PHE A 8 18.14 -24.17 6.32
C PHE A 8 18.09 -22.68 6.68
N MET A 9 18.88 -21.86 6.01
CA MET A 9 18.64 -20.43 5.97
C MET A 9 17.33 -20.22 5.21
N ALA A 10 16.27 -19.86 5.94
CA ALA A 10 15.05 -19.38 5.31
C ALA A 10 15.38 -18.05 4.61
N VAL A 11 15.67 -18.12 3.32
CA VAL A 11 15.75 -16.96 2.46
C VAL A 11 14.30 -16.44 2.37
N ASN A 12 14.02 -15.33 3.06
CA ASN A 12 12.78 -14.60 2.86
C ASN A 12 12.80 -14.00 1.45
N VAL A 13 12.41 -14.80 0.48
CA VAL A 13 12.19 -14.36 -0.89
C VAL A 13 10.84 -13.65 -0.90
N PHE A 14 10.81 -12.35 -1.23
CA PHE A 14 9.56 -11.67 -1.52
C PHE A 14 8.85 -12.39 -2.67
N SER A 15 7.57 -12.65 -2.50
CA SER A 15 6.77 -13.14 -3.61
C SER A 15 6.69 -12.03 -4.67
N HIS A 16 6.82 -12.43 -5.93
CA HIS A 16 6.53 -11.57 -7.08
C HIS A 16 5.16 -11.92 -7.69
N ILE A 17 4.43 -12.83 -7.07
CA ILE A 17 3.09 -13.25 -7.49
C ILE A 17 2.14 -12.99 -6.32
N PRO A 18 1.03 -12.24 -6.52
CA PRO A 18 0.02 -12.02 -5.51
C PRO A 18 -0.60 -13.33 -5.02
N ASN A 19 -0.78 -13.45 -3.72
CA ASN A 19 -1.57 -14.55 -3.15
C ASN A 19 -3.05 -14.17 -3.17
N MET A 20 -3.80 -14.71 -4.12
CA MET A 20 -5.21 -14.39 -4.34
C MET A 20 -6.08 -14.74 -3.13
N GLU A 21 -5.88 -15.89 -2.49
CA GLU A 21 -6.64 -16.29 -1.29
C GLU A 21 -6.46 -15.27 -0.15
N LYS A 22 -5.22 -14.82 0.09
CA LYS A 22 -4.91 -13.77 1.07
C LYS A 22 -5.58 -12.45 0.69
N MET A 23 -5.53 -12.07 -0.58
CA MET A 23 -6.13 -10.83 -1.08
C MET A 23 -7.65 -10.84 -0.92
N GLU A 24 -8.32 -11.93 -1.29
CA GLU A 24 -9.76 -12.14 -1.10
C GLU A 24 -10.15 -12.06 0.38
N ALA A 25 -9.37 -12.70 1.27
CA ALA A 25 -9.60 -12.62 2.71
C ALA A 25 -9.48 -11.15 3.21
N LYS A 26 -8.47 -10.39 2.73
CA LYS A 26 -8.30 -8.98 3.09
C LYS A 26 -9.40 -8.10 2.51
N ALA A 27 -9.89 -8.39 1.32
CA ALA A 27 -11.03 -7.70 0.72
C ALA A 27 -12.34 -7.97 1.52
N ALA A 28 -12.53 -9.20 1.98
CA ALA A 28 -13.68 -9.54 2.83
C ALA A 28 -13.62 -8.83 4.20
N GLU A 29 -12.44 -8.78 4.86
CA GLU A 29 -12.24 -7.98 6.08
C GLU A 29 -12.57 -6.49 5.82
N ALA A 30 -12.05 -5.93 4.72
CA ALA A 30 -12.29 -4.55 4.32
C ALA A 30 -13.79 -4.27 4.10
N LYS A 31 -14.49 -5.17 3.38
CA LYS A 31 -15.94 -5.04 3.11
C LYS A 31 -16.75 -5.04 4.40
N ASN A 32 -16.46 -5.96 5.32
CA ASN A 32 -17.16 -6.04 6.61
C ASN A 32 -16.96 -4.74 7.40
N TYR A 33 -15.72 -4.25 7.47
CA TYR A 33 -15.41 -2.98 8.14
C TYR A 33 -16.16 -1.81 7.49
N CYS A 34 -16.20 -1.73 6.15
CA CYS A 34 -16.93 -0.67 5.44
C CYS A 34 -18.43 -0.68 5.76
N VAL A 35 -19.04 -1.86 5.85
CA VAL A 35 -20.46 -2.00 6.22
C VAL A 35 -20.71 -1.59 7.67
N GLU A 36 -19.85 -2.03 8.60
CA GLU A 36 -19.99 -1.72 10.03
C GLU A 36 -19.78 -0.25 10.36
N CYS A 37 -18.90 0.43 9.60
CA CYS A 37 -18.51 1.83 9.85
C CYS A 37 -19.13 2.85 8.88
N ASP A 38 -20.14 2.45 8.09
CA ASP A 38 -20.80 3.32 7.09
C ASP A 38 -19.82 4.00 6.12
N MET A 39 -18.89 3.19 5.61
CA MET A 39 -17.90 3.61 4.61
C MET A 39 -18.31 3.19 3.20
N ASN A 40 -17.48 3.51 2.21
CA ASN A 40 -17.72 3.15 0.81
C ASN A 40 -17.79 1.62 0.64
N THR A 41 -18.89 1.14 0.05
CA THR A 41 -19.14 -0.29 -0.21
C THR A 41 -19.06 -0.66 -1.69
N LYS A 42 -18.56 0.23 -2.56
CA LYS A 42 -18.34 -0.06 -3.97
C LYS A 42 -17.02 -0.76 -4.21
N PHE A 43 -15.94 -0.22 -3.61
CA PHE A 43 -14.58 -0.75 -3.72
C PHE A 43 -13.71 -0.32 -2.54
N CYS A 44 -12.56 -0.97 -2.41
CA CYS A 44 -11.47 -0.54 -1.53
C CYS A 44 -10.13 -0.60 -2.26
N ILE A 45 -9.10 0.02 -1.68
CA ILE A 45 -7.72 -0.11 -2.13
C ILE A 45 -6.98 -1.02 -1.17
N LEU A 46 -6.33 -2.05 -1.71
CA LEU A 46 -5.51 -3.02 -0.99
C LEU A 46 -4.04 -2.80 -1.33
N VAL A 47 -3.16 -2.76 -0.34
CA VAL A 47 -1.70 -2.67 -0.57
C VAL A 47 -1.01 -3.83 0.14
N ASP A 48 -0.44 -4.75 -0.64
CA ASP A 48 0.31 -5.91 -0.13
C ASP A 48 1.82 -5.65 -0.12
N TYR A 49 2.34 -5.24 1.01
CA TYR A 49 3.78 -5.04 1.17
C TYR A 49 4.58 -6.34 1.45
N SER A 50 3.97 -7.52 1.35
CA SER A 50 4.71 -8.78 1.26
C SER A 50 5.25 -9.05 -0.14
N LEU A 51 4.74 -8.34 -1.15
CA LEU A 51 5.20 -8.43 -2.53
C LEU A 51 6.47 -7.60 -2.77
N HIS A 52 7.25 -7.99 -3.77
CA HIS A 52 8.41 -7.25 -4.24
C HIS A 52 8.00 -5.84 -4.70
N SER A 53 8.87 -4.83 -4.50
CA SER A 53 8.47 -3.45 -4.84
C SER A 53 8.37 -3.17 -6.34
N GLY A 54 8.99 -3.99 -7.16
CA GLY A 54 8.95 -3.88 -8.61
C GLY A 54 7.77 -4.56 -9.28
N VAL A 55 6.84 -5.16 -8.53
CA VAL A 55 5.59 -5.70 -9.08
C VAL A 55 4.40 -4.86 -8.62
N ASP A 56 3.25 -5.06 -9.26
CA ASP A 56 2.00 -4.47 -8.82
C ASP A 56 1.64 -5.03 -7.45
N ARG A 57 1.39 -4.13 -6.50
CA ARG A 57 1.09 -4.47 -5.11
C ARG A 57 0.13 -3.48 -4.43
N LEU A 58 -0.41 -2.53 -5.21
CA LEU A 58 -1.59 -1.77 -4.91
C LEU A 58 -2.69 -2.25 -5.85
N PHE A 59 -3.82 -2.67 -5.30
CA PHE A 59 -4.95 -3.24 -6.02
C PHE A 59 -6.22 -2.48 -5.68
N VAL A 60 -7.01 -2.13 -6.69
CA VAL A 60 -8.37 -1.63 -6.51
C VAL A 60 -9.30 -2.83 -6.57
N TRP A 61 -9.93 -3.15 -5.45
CA TRP A 61 -10.84 -4.30 -5.34
C TRP A 61 -12.30 -3.85 -5.39
N SER A 62 -13.04 -4.31 -6.40
CA SER A 62 -14.47 -4.09 -6.48
C SER A 62 -15.23 -5.06 -5.59
N PHE A 63 -16.00 -4.55 -4.64
CA PHE A 63 -16.85 -5.38 -3.78
C PHE A 63 -18.04 -5.99 -4.52
N GLU A 64 -18.54 -5.33 -5.57
CA GLU A 64 -19.63 -5.81 -6.41
C GLU A 64 -19.17 -6.98 -7.29
N LYS A 65 -18.04 -6.78 -8.01
CA LYS A 65 -17.50 -7.78 -8.94
C LYS A 65 -16.70 -8.88 -8.23
N ASN A 66 -16.34 -8.67 -6.98
CA ASN A 66 -15.46 -9.52 -6.17
C ASN A 66 -14.14 -9.86 -6.88
N CYS A 67 -13.51 -8.85 -7.46
CA CYS A 67 -12.23 -8.99 -8.16
C CYS A 67 -11.44 -7.68 -8.18
N VAL A 68 -10.15 -7.78 -8.52
CA VAL A 68 -9.31 -6.62 -8.84
C VAL A 68 -9.81 -5.99 -10.14
N ILE A 69 -10.00 -4.68 -10.14
CA ILE A 69 -10.41 -3.89 -11.30
C ILE A 69 -9.30 -2.96 -11.80
N ASP A 70 -8.27 -2.73 -10.98
CA ASP A 70 -7.08 -1.97 -11.37
C ASP A 70 -5.92 -2.32 -10.43
N GLU A 71 -4.66 -2.18 -10.91
CA GLU A 71 -3.47 -2.52 -10.15
C GLU A 71 -2.26 -1.66 -10.55
N TYR A 72 -1.33 -1.43 -9.58
CA TYR A 72 -0.22 -0.51 -9.74
C TYR A 72 1.01 -0.90 -8.92
N PRO A 73 2.24 -0.58 -9.41
CA PRO A 73 3.40 -0.48 -8.55
C PRO A 73 3.22 0.64 -7.52
N VAL A 74 3.62 0.41 -6.29
CA VAL A 74 3.52 1.41 -5.22
C VAL A 74 4.75 1.38 -4.32
N ALA A 75 5.25 2.57 -3.94
CA ALA A 75 6.39 2.70 -3.05
C ALA A 75 6.04 2.40 -1.60
N HIS A 76 7.03 1.99 -0.83
CA HIS A 76 6.98 1.93 0.64
C HIS A 76 8.00 2.88 1.27
N GLY A 77 7.85 3.13 2.57
CA GLY A 77 8.72 4.03 3.33
C GLY A 77 10.14 3.49 3.49
N ARG A 78 11.14 4.34 3.19
CA ARG A 78 12.57 3.98 3.22
C ARG A 78 13.13 3.78 4.62
N GLY A 79 12.49 4.31 5.65
CA GLY A 79 13.09 4.44 6.97
C GLY A 79 14.29 5.38 7.00
N LYS A 80 15.09 5.28 8.05
CA LYS A 80 16.33 6.05 8.23
C LYS A 80 17.57 5.34 7.64
N SER A 81 17.47 4.05 7.30
CA SER A 81 18.56 3.27 6.74
C SER A 81 18.66 3.43 5.23
N LYS A 82 19.87 3.65 4.72
CA LYS A 82 20.14 3.75 3.27
C LYS A 82 20.27 2.38 2.57
N HIS A 83 20.40 1.29 3.32
CA HIS A 83 20.90 0.01 2.80
C HIS A 83 19.87 -1.12 2.66
N LEU A 84 18.59 -0.90 2.98
CA LEU A 84 17.55 -1.93 2.90
C LEU A 84 16.52 -1.54 1.84
N TYR A 85 16.82 -1.83 0.58
CA TYR A 85 15.95 -1.46 -0.55
C TYR A 85 14.65 -2.27 -0.59
N ASP A 86 14.71 -3.53 -0.21
CA ASP A 86 13.74 -4.57 -0.49
C ASP A 86 12.92 -5.06 0.71
N ARG A 87 13.22 -4.60 1.94
CA ARG A 87 12.55 -5.06 3.16
C ARG A 87 11.70 -3.96 3.79
N PRO A 88 10.42 -3.87 3.44
CA PRO A 88 9.54 -2.91 4.06
C PRO A 88 9.47 -3.15 5.57
N ARG A 89 9.66 -2.08 6.32
CA ARG A 89 9.44 -1.99 7.76
C ARG A 89 8.34 -1.01 8.02
N PHE A 90 7.67 -1.16 9.13
CA PHE A 90 6.47 -0.40 9.44
C PHE A 90 6.58 0.28 10.80
N SER A 91 5.97 1.44 10.93
CA SER A 91 5.95 2.20 12.18
C SER A 91 4.86 3.25 12.17
N ASN A 92 4.30 3.51 13.33
CA ASN A 92 3.40 4.65 13.56
C ASN A 92 4.12 5.85 14.22
N VAL A 93 5.44 5.73 14.46
CA VAL A 93 6.23 6.79 15.12
C VAL A 93 6.50 7.94 14.16
N PRO A 94 6.25 9.21 14.55
CA PRO A 94 6.62 10.39 13.76
C PRO A 94 8.10 10.38 13.35
N ASN A 95 8.40 10.88 12.16
CA ASN A 95 9.76 10.96 11.61
C ASN A 95 10.49 9.61 11.44
N SER A 96 9.77 8.49 11.49
CA SER A 96 10.35 7.16 11.19
C SER A 96 10.69 6.97 9.73
N TYR A 97 10.00 7.68 8.83
CA TYR A 97 10.04 7.52 7.36
C TYR A 97 9.62 6.12 6.88
N LEU A 98 8.87 5.39 7.70
CA LEU A 98 8.34 4.06 7.42
C LEU A 98 6.85 4.15 7.09
N SER A 99 6.36 3.24 6.25
CA SER A 99 4.92 3.08 6.04
C SER A 99 4.25 2.55 7.31
N SER A 100 2.94 2.77 7.45
CA SER A 100 2.11 2.18 8.50
C SER A 100 1.30 1.02 7.93
N LEU A 101 1.05 0.00 8.74
CA LEU A 101 0.10 -1.07 8.42
C LEU A 101 -1.28 -0.72 8.98
N GLY A 102 -2.30 -1.33 8.42
CA GLY A 102 -3.67 -1.25 8.88
C GLY A 102 -4.60 -0.50 7.95
N MET A 103 -5.83 -0.32 8.39
CA MET A 103 -6.89 0.34 7.64
C MET A 103 -6.80 1.86 7.79
N CYS A 104 -6.94 2.57 6.68
CA CYS A 104 -7.01 4.03 6.62
C CYS A 104 -8.25 4.44 5.84
N ARG A 105 -8.85 5.55 6.22
CA ARG A 105 -9.82 6.25 5.38
C ARG A 105 -9.07 7.15 4.40
N ILE A 106 -9.39 7.07 3.12
CA ILE A 106 -9.00 8.07 2.13
C ILE A 106 -9.90 9.29 2.37
N ALA A 107 -9.27 10.41 2.68
CA ALA A 107 -9.93 11.63 3.10
C ALA A 107 -9.83 12.72 2.01
N GLU A 108 -9.49 13.95 2.37
CA GLU A 108 -9.57 15.09 1.45
C GLU A 108 -8.62 14.95 0.26
N ARG A 109 -9.19 15.15 -0.94
CA ARG A 109 -8.44 15.43 -2.16
C ARG A 109 -7.89 16.87 -2.09
N TYR A 110 -6.63 17.05 -2.42
CA TYR A 110 -6.00 18.37 -2.47
C TYR A 110 -4.92 18.43 -3.54
N GLU A 111 -4.57 19.63 -3.96
CA GLU A 111 -3.43 19.86 -4.82
C GLU A 111 -2.23 20.30 -3.97
N GLY A 112 -1.17 19.51 -3.99
CA GLY A 112 0.04 19.72 -3.20
C GLY A 112 1.30 19.83 -4.04
N LYS A 113 2.45 19.71 -3.40
CA LYS A 113 3.77 19.78 -4.07
C LYS A 113 3.92 18.74 -5.20
N TYR A 114 3.24 17.62 -5.09
CA TYR A 114 3.29 16.50 -6.06
C TYR A 114 2.01 16.40 -6.90
N GLY A 115 1.31 17.54 -7.12
CA GLY A 115 0.03 17.59 -7.80
C GLY A 115 -1.11 17.03 -6.94
N ILE A 116 -2.07 16.39 -7.61
CA ILE A 116 -3.24 15.79 -6.94
C ILE A 116 -2.78 14.76 -5.92
N SER A 117 -3.33 14.85 -4.74
CA SER A 117 -2.98 14.02 -3.59
C SER A 117 -4.20 13.79 -2.70
N TYR A 118 -4.18 12.71 -1.91
CA TYR A 118 -5.24 12.38 -0.95
C TYR A 118 -4.67 12.22 0.45
N ARG A 119 -5.29 12.90 1.43
CA ARG A 119 -4.98 12.71 2.84
C ARG A 119 -5.48 11.35 3.31
N LEU A 120 -4.82 10.82 4.33
CA LEU A 120 -5.20 9.57 4.96
C LEU A 120 -5.47 9.76 6.44
N ASP A 121 -6.53 9.13 6.95
CA ASP A 121 -6.80 8.97 8.37
C ASP A 121 -6.58 7.53 8.79
N GLY A 122 -5.70 7.30 9.75
CA GLY A 122 -5.52 5.98 10.34
C GLY A 122 -6.70 5.60 11.22
N LEU A 123 -7.24 4.40 11.00
CA LEU A 123 -8.43 3.90 11.69
C LEU A 123 -8.09 2.93 12.82
N GLU A 124 -6.81 2.61 13.01
CA GLU A 124 -6.32 1.67 14.00
C GLU A 124 -5.23 2.29 14.89
N LYS A 125 -4.98 1.69 16.06
CA LYS A 125 -3.86 2.11 16.94
C LYS A 125 -2.49 2.02 16.26
N SER A 126 -2.34 1.04 15.36
CA SER A 126 -1.13 0.78 14.58
C SER A 126 -0.77 1.89 13.60
N ASN A 127 -1.74 2.72 13.22
CA ASN A 127 -1.61 3.78 12.21
C ASN A 127 -2.28 5.12 12.61
N SER A 128 -2.64 5.29 13.87
CA SER A 128 -3.35 6.48 14.37
C SER A 128 -2.64 7.82 14.07
N ASN A 129 -1.32 7.81 13.87
CA ASN A 129 -0.54 9.01 13.56
C ASN A 129 -0.36 9.27 12.05
N VAL A 130 -1.04 8.53 11.19
CA VAL A 130 -0.88 8.66 9.73
C VAL A 130 -1.12 10.10 9.26
N ARG A 131 -2.19 10.75 9.76
CA ARG A 131 -2.48 12.16 9.43
C ARG A 131 -1.42 13.12 9.97
N GLU A 132 -1.04 13.01 11.24
CA GLU A 132 -0.02 13.86 11.87
C GLU A 132 1.35 13.71 11.18
N ARG A 133 1.63 12.53 10.65
CA ARG A 133 2.86 12.20 9.94
C ARG A 133 2.87 12.65 8.48
N ASP A 134 1.81 13.31 7.99
CA ASP A 134 1.61 13.67 6.59
C ASP A 134 1.79 12.48 5.62
N ILE A 135 1.32 11.30 6.03
CA ILE A 135 1.25 10.14 5.14
C ILE A 135 0.03 10.31 4.22
N VAL A 136 0.27 10.35 2.92
CA VAL A 136 -0.73 10.65 1.90
C VAL A 136 -0.58 9.71 0.71
N ILE A 137 -1.60 9.66 -0.17
CA ILE A 137 -1.46 9.12 -1.53
C ILE A 137 -1.03 10.28 -2.43
N HIS A 138 0.05 10.11 -3.20
CA HIS A 138 0.53 11.11 -4.15
C HIS A 138 1.33 10.48 -5.29
N SER A 139 1.53 11.24 -6.37
CA SER A 139 2.40 10.84 -7.47
C SER A 139 3.87 11.18 -7.21
N PHE A 140 4.73 10.52 -7.95
CA PHE A 140 6.14 10.88 -8.08
C PHE A 140 6.66 10.48 -9.45
N ASN A 141 7.33 11.41 -10.16
CA ASN A 141 7.73 11.24 -11.55
C ASN A 141 8.69 10.07 -11.81
N ASP A 142 9.51 9.70 -10.83
CA ASP A 142 10.43 8.55 -10.97
C ASP A 142 9.76 7.19 -10.67
N MET A 143 8.48 7.17 -10.29
CA MET A 143 7.75 5.91 -10.12
C MET A 143 7.37 5.31 -11.47
N PRO A 144 7.56 4.00 -11.66
CA PRO A 144 7.16 3.33 -12.89
C PRO A 144 5.63 3.21 -13.01
N ASP A 145 5.12 3.25 -14.25
CA ASP A 145 3.71 3.04 -14.55
C ASP A 145 3.30 1.56 -14.47
N THR A 146 4.23 0.66 -14.71
CA THR A 146 4.04 -0.79 -14.77
C THR A 146 5.13 -1.52 -14.01
N GLU A 147 4.99 -2.82 -13.84
CA GLU A 147 5.98 -3.67 -13.20
C GLU A 147 7.38 -3.52 -13.81
N ILE A 148 8.39 -3.49 -12.94
CA ILE A 148 9.81 -3.42 -13.30
C ILE A 148 10.65 -4.56 -12.69
N TYR A 149 9.98 -5.59 -12.13
CA TYR A 149 10.69 -6.75 -11.57
C TYR A 149 11.73 -7.31 -12.56
N PRO A 150 12.96 -7.63 -12.13
CA PRO A 150 13.46 -7.71 -10.76
C PRO A 150 13.99 -6.40 -10.16
N ASP A 151 13.85 -5.26 -10.83
CA ASP A 151 14.26 -3.97 -10.31
C ASP A 151 13.31 -3.47 -9.19
N TYR A 152 13.76 -2.47 -8.41
CA TYR A 152 13.04 -1.95 -7.26
C TYR A 152 12.48 -0.56 -7.53
N CYS A 153 11.23 -0.32 -7.13
CA CYS A 153 10.65 1.02 -7.14
C CYS A 153 11.38 1.98 -6.20
N PRO A 154 11.40 3.28 -6.51
CA PRO A 154 11.76 4.34 -5.57
C PRO A 154 11.03 4.20 -4.24
N ARG A 155 11.63 4.70 -3.16
CA ARG A 155 11.06 4.61 -1.80
C ARG A 155 10.60 5.96 -1.30
N SER A 156 9.44 5.99 -0.66
CA SER A 156 8.85 7.19 -0.05
C SER A 156 9.41 7.47 1.36
N ARG A 157 8.84 8.47 2.02
CA ARG A 157 9.02 8.70 3.47
C ARG A 157 7.84 8.17 4.30
N GLY A 158 7.16 7.14 3.77
CA GLY A 158 6.02 6.49 4.40
C GLY A 158 4.74 6.57 3.58
N CYS A 159 4.65 7.52 2.64
CA CYS A 159 3.49 7.73 1.78
C CYS A 159 3.25 6.55 0.82
N VAL A 160 2.00 6.40 0.42
CA VAL A 160 1.56 5.56 -0.70
C VAL A 160 1.84 6.35 -1.98
N MET A 161 2.95 6.04 -2.64
CA MET A 161 3.46 6.83 -3.76
C MET A 161 3.41 5.99 -5.03
N VAL A 162 2.75 6.49 -6.06
CA VAL A 162 2.56 5.86 -7.38
C VAL A 162 3.10 6.76 -8.48
N SER A 163 3.06 6.34 -9.76
CA SER A 163 3.41 7.20 -10.88
C SER A 163 2.35 8.28 -11.14
N GLU A 164 2.67 9.28 -11.95
CA GLU A 164 1.72 10.33 -12.33
C GLU A 164 0.52 9.77 -13.11
N ASN A 165 0.76 8.84 -14.04
CA ASN A 165 -0.30 8.19 -14.81
C ASN A 165 -1.21 7.33 -13.91
N ASN A 166 -0.63 6.55 -12.99
CA ASN A 166 -1.40 5.74 -12.06
C ASN A 166 -2.16 6.61 -11.04
N MET A 167 -1.59 7.77 -10.64
CA MET A 167 -2.32 8.72 -9.80
C MET A 167 -3.52 9.33 -10.51
N ALA A 168 -3.41 9.63 -11.81
CA ALA A 168 -4.53 10.12 -12.60
C ALA A 168 -5.67 9.07 -12.68
N ARG A 169 -5.33 7.79 -12.90
CA ARG A 169 -6.30 6.69 -12.88
C ARG A 169 -6.96 6.52 -11.49
N LEU A 170 -6.16 6.59 -10.41
CA LEU A 170 -6.69 6.56 -9.04
C LEU A 170 -7.59 7.76 -8.76
N ASP A 171 -7.23 8.95 -9.22
CA ASP A 171 -8.03 10.17 -9.05
C ASP A 171 -9.38 10.05 -9.76
N ASP A 172 -9.40 9.48 -10.96
CA ASP A 172 -10.66 9.23 -11.69
C ASP A 172 -11.62 8.29 -10.92
N LEU A 173 -11.08 7.36 -10.15
CA LEU A 173 -11.89 6.47 -9.29
C LEU A 173 -12.31 7.14 -7.98
N LEU A 174 -11.47 8.02 -7.42
CA LEU A 174 -11.63 8.53 -6.05
C LEU A 174 -12.34 9.90 -5.97
N LYS A 175 -12.20 10.75 -7.00
CA LYS A 175 -12.60 12.18 -6.94
C LYS A 175 -14.07 12.44 -6.60
N ASP A 176 -14.96 11.51 -6.98
CA ASP A 176 -16.39 11.59 -6.75
C ASP A 176 -16.87 10.64 -5.63
N GLU A 177 -15.96 9.96 -4.96
CA GLU A 177 -16.25 9.00 -3.89
C GLU A 177 -15.80 9.54 -2.52
N GLN A 178 -16.48 9.10 -1.47
CA GLN A 178 -16.16 9.47 -0.10
C GLN A 178 -15.94 8.23 0.75
N ASN A 179 -15.16 8.38 1.81
CA ASN A 179 -14.92 7.32 2.79
C ASN A 179 -14.43 6.00 2.19
N VAL A 180 -13.63 6.05 1.11
CA VAL A 180 -13.01 4.86 0.53
C VAL A 180 -11.97 4.31 1.50
N LEU A 181 -11.96 2.99 1.70
CA LEU A 181 -10.99 2.31 2.55
C LEU A 181 -9.71 2.00 1.78
N LEU A 182 -8.56 2.32 2.39
CA LEU A 182 -7.24 1.84 2.03
C LEU A 182 -6.78 0.86 3.10
N TYR A 183 -6.51 -0.40 2.74
CA TYR A 183 -6.00 -1.41 3.66
C TYR A 183 -4.57 -1.82 3.29
N ILE A 184 -3.62 -1.46 4.15
CA ILE A 184 -2.18 -1.76 3.99
C ILE A 184 -1.84 -2.96 4.86
N TYR A 185 -1.35 -4.04 4.25
CA TYR A 185 -1.01 -5.28 4.94
C TYR A 185 0.31 -5.89 4.43
N LYS A 186 0.71 -6.99 5.05
CA LYS A 186 1.95 -7.69 4.74
C LYS A 186 1.77 -9.20 4.86
#